data_6abe44d679761d6f6005331cc49325f5
#
_entry.id   6abe44d679761d6f6005331cc49325f5
#
_cell.length_a   1.000
_cell.length_b   1.000
_cell.length_c   1.000
_cell.angle_alpha   90.00
_cell.angle_beta   90.00
_cell.angle_gamma   90.00
#
_symmetry.space_group_name_H-M   'P 1'
#
loop_
_entity.id
_entity.type
_entity.pdbx_description
1 polymer ?
#
loop_
_entity_poly.entity_id
_entity_poly.type
_entity_poly.pdbx_seq_one_letter_code
_entity_poly.pdbx_strand_id
1 'polypeptide(L)'
;HAYLALVTDAYSKKIMGYKIDTNMKATLVKEALQMALKNRLYSHQNIIHHSDRGIQYCCPEFSDYAQNNGMLLSTTQKYDPYENAVAERVNGILKYEFGFIKTLPNLGVAKKMLKQAVNIYNNNRRHYSLDMKTPEFAHRNQQHEYKSYSLN
;
A
#
# COMPACT_ATOMS: atom_id res chain seq x y z
N HIS A 1 -1.57 14.56 -15.88
CA HIS A 1 -1.92 13.36 -15.11
C HIS A 1 -0.75 12.94 -14.23
N ALA A 2 -1.05 12.47 -13.02
CA ALA A 2 -0.07 11.88 -12.13
C ALA A 2 -0.52 10.46 -11.75
N TYR A 3 0.45 9.61 -11.45
CA TYR A 3 0.24 8.23 -11.04
C TYR A 3 0.65 8.07 -9.59
N LEU A 4 -0.17 7.38 -8.82
CA LEU A 4 0.02 7.11 -7.40
C LEU A 4 0.23 5.61 -7.18
N ALA A 5 1.34 5.26 -6.56
CA ALA A 5 1.57 3.93 -6.04
C ALA A 5 1.42 3.93 -4.51
N LEU A 6 0.65 2.99 -4.00
CA LEU A 6 0.46 2.76 -2.56
C LEU A 6 0.83 1.32 -2.20
N VAL A 7 1.46 1.15 -1.07
CA VAL A 7 1.67 -0.15 -0.41
C VAL A 7 0.96 -0.10 0.93
N THR A 8 -0.04 -0.94 1.10
CA THR A 8 -0.94 -0.93 2.24
C THR A 8 -0.87 -2.26 2.98
N ASP A 9 -0.79 -2.23 4.30
CA ASP A 9 -0.94 -3.42 5.12
C ASP A 9 -2.40 -3.88 5.13
N ALA A 10 -2.65 -5.12 4.72
CA ALA A 10 -4.02 -5.63 4.57
C ALA A 10 -4.76 -5.76 5.91
N TYR A 11 -4.05 -6.05 6.99
CA TYR A 11 -4.63 -6.18 8.32
C TYR A 11 -5.01 -4.83 8.91
N SER A 12 -4.02 -3.95 9.06
CA SER A 12 -4.20 -2.64 9.74
C SER A 12 -4.76 -1.55 8.82
N LYS A 13 -4.74 -1.77 7.50
CA LYS A 13 -5.05 -0.77 6.47
C LYS A 13 -4.12 0.44 6.50
N LYS A 14 -2.98 0.33 7.20
CA LYS A 14 -1.96 1.38 7.22
C LYS A 14 -1.29 1.51 5.85
N ILE A 15 -1.15 2.73 5.38
CA ILE A 15 -0.31 3.03 4.22
C ILE A 15 1.16 2.96 4.68
N MET A 16 1.87 1.94 4.22
CA MET A 16 3.25 1.65 4.58
C MET A 16 4.25 2.34 3.67
N GLY A 17 3.90 2.50 2.42
CA GLY A 17 4.71 3.17 1.41
C GLY A 17 3.86 3.82 0.34
N TYR A 18 4.38 4.88 -0.26
CA TYR A 18 3.69 5.64 -1.29
C TYR A 18 4.66 6.39 -2.19
N LYS A 19 4.26 6.58 -3.43
CA LYS A 19 4.98 7.42 -4.39
C LYS A 19 4.00 7.99 -5.40
N ILE A 20 4.18 9.26 -5.76
CA ILE A 20 3.44 9.91 -6.83
C ILE A 20 4.42 10.50 -7.85
N ASP A 21 4.14 10.29 -9.13
CA ASP A 21 4.95 10.81 -10.24
C ASP A 21 4.09 11.03 -11.48
N THR A 22 4.63 11.74 -12.45
CA THR A 22 4.00 11.96 -13.76
C THR A 22 4.14 10.76 -14.70
N ASN A 23 5.04 9.83 -14.40
CA ASN A 23 5.29 8.64 -15.19
C ASN A 23 4.95 7.37 -14.44
N MET A 24 4.21 6.46 -15.08
CA MET A 24 3.89 5.14 -14.56
C MET A 24 5.00 4.14 -14.95
N LYS A 25 6.12 4.20 -14.24
CA LYS A 25 7.24 3.28 -14.44
C LYS A 25 7.32 2.25 -13.30
N ALA A 26 8.03 1.16 -13.55
CA ALA A 26 8.34 0.16 -12.53
C ALA A 26 9.06 0.75 -11.31
N THR A 27 9.86 1.80 -11.50
CA THR A 27 10.51 2.56 -10.43
C THR A 27 9.51 3.17 -9.45
N LEU A 28 8.33 3.61 -9.91
CA LEU A 28 7.29 4.19 -9.05
C LEU A 28 6.84 3.20 -7.98
N VAL A 29 6.46 1.99 -8.40
CA VAL A 29 5.98 0.95 -7.47
C VAL A 29 7.11 0.39 -6.62
N LYS A 30 8.33 0.29 -7.18
CA LYS A 30 9.53 -0.13 -6.44
C LYS A 30 9.88 0.86 -5.32
N GLU A 31 9.87 2.15 -5.57
CA GLU A 31 10.14 3.18 -4.54
C GLU A 31 9.08 3.20 -3.43
N ALA A 32 7.81 3.00 -3.78
CA ALA A 32 6.76 2.82 -2.77
C ALA A 32 7.02 1.57 -1.90
N LEU A 33 7.44 0.46 -2.51
CA LEU A 33 7.81 -0.76 -1.78
C LEU A 33 9.04 -0.55 -0.91
N GLN A 34 10.06 0.15 -1.38
CA GLN A 34 11.24 0.50 -0.58
C GLN A 34 10.87 1.27 0.68
N MET A 35 9.98 2.25 0.56
CA MET A 35 9.46 3.00 1.71
C MET A 35 8.72 2.08 2.68
N ALA A 36 7.85 1.21 2.18
CA ALA A 36 7.10 0.26 2.99
C ALA A 36 8.01 -0.67 3.79
N LEU A 37 9.06 -1.18 3.17
CA LEU A 37 10.04 -2.05 3.83
C LEU A 37 10.81 -1.34 4.94
N LYS A 38 11.17 -0.06 4.75
CA LYS A 38 11.79 0.77 5.79
C LYS A 38 10.87 1.01 6.98
N ASN A 39 9.57 1.06 6.76
CA ASN A 39 8.57 1.34 7.79
C ASN A 39 8.07 0.08 8.51
N ARG A 40 8.60 -1.09 8.20
CA ARG A 40 8.20 -2.34 8.84
C ARG A 40 8.53 -2.35 10.32
N LEU A 41 7.55 -2.71 11.15
CA LEU A 41 7.76 -2.98 12.58
C LEU A 41 8.21 -4.42 12.84
N TYR A 42 7.82 -5.35 12.00
CA TYR A 42 7.98 -6.79 12.19
C TYR A 42 8.83 -7.38 11.07
N SER A 43 10.15 -7.13 11.13
CA SER A 43 11.10 -7.46 10.05
C SER A 43 11.37 -8.97 9.87
N HIS A 44 11.02 -9.79 10.86
CA HIS A 44 11.31 -11.24 10.83
C HIS A 44 10.23 -12.08 10.14
N GLN A 45 9.16 -11.45 9.71
CA GLN A 45 8.02 -12.15 9.16
C GLN A 45 8.10 -12.22 7.64
N ASN A 46 7.73 -13.38 7.10
CA ASN A 46 7.51 -13.50 5.67
C ASN A 46 6.33 -12.62 5.27
N ILE A 47 6.50 -11.86 4.20
CA ILE A 47 5.46 -11.00 3.65
C ILE A 47 5.03 -11.53 2.31
N ILE A 48 3.72 -11.53 2.10
CA ILE A 48 3.12 -11.72 0.78
C ILE A 48 2.75 -10.33 0.26
N HIS A 49 3.35 -9.93 -0.86
CA HIS A 49 2.94 -8.75 -1.60
C HIS A 49 1.91 -9.17 -2.64
N HIS A 50 0.68 -8.71 -2.46
CA HIS A 50 -0.41 -8.93 -3.41
C HIS A 50 -0.63 -7.67 -4.26
N SER A 51 -0.71 -7.84 -5.57
CA SER A 51 -1.00 -6.78 -6.52
C SER A 51 -1.96 -7.25 -7.62
N ASP A 52 -2.53 -6.30 -8.34
CA ASP A 52 -3.16 -6.61 -9.61
C ASP A 52 -2.11 -7.02 -10.66
N ARG A 53 -2.56 -7.36 -11.86
CA ARG A 53 -1.67 -7.73 -12.97
C ARG A 53 -1.13 -6.53 -13.74
N GLY A 54 -1.00 -5.38 -13.10
CA GLY A 54 -0.39 -4.21 -13.73
C GLY A 54 1.03 -4.50 -14.23
N ILE A 55 1.37 -4.00 -15.43
CA ILE A 55 2.66 -4.24 -16.08
C ILE A 55 3.83 -3.89 -15.16
N GLN A 56 3.71 -2.82 -14.38
CA GLN A 56 4.75 -2.35 -13.47
C GLN A 56 5.08 -3.34 -12.35
N TYR A 57 4.13 -4.20 -11.95
CA TYR A 57 4.34 -5.24 -10.94
C TYR A 57 4.86 -6.55 -11.52
N CYS A 58 4.70 -6.75 -12.82
CA CYS A 58 5.14 -7.95 -13.53
C CYS A 58 6.55 -7.80 -14.12
N CYS A 59 7.17 -6.63 -14.04
CA CYS A 59 8.50 -6.41 -14.57
C CYS A 59 9.58 -6.97 -13.64
N PRO A 60 10.72 -7.47 -14.20
CA PRO A 60 11.80 -8.04 -13.40
C PRO A 60 12.38 -7.08 -12.36
N GLU A 61 12.43 -5.79 -12.65
CA GLU A 61 12.95 -4.78 -11.72
C GLU A 61 12.19 -4.78 -10.38
N PHE A 62 10.87 -4.88 -10.41
CA PHE A 62 10.04 -4.94 -9.21
C PHE A 62 10.11 -6.32 -8.56
N SER A 63 9.90 -7.39 -9.34
CA SER A 63 9.85 -8.76 -8.82
C SER A 63 11.17 -9.20 -8.19
N ASP A 64 12.29 -8.90 -8.82
CA ASP A 64 13.61 -9.24 -8.29
C ASP A 64 13.90 -8.48 -7.00
N TYR A 65 13.55 -7.20 -6.94
CA TYR A 65 13.70 -6.41 -5.72
C TYR A 65 12.87 -6.98 -4.57
N ALA A 66 11.61 -7.30 -4.82
CA ALA A 66 10.72 -7.87 -3.81
C ALA A 66 11.23 -9.23 -3.30
N GLN A 67 11.60 -10.12 -4.20
CA GLN A 67 12.11 -11.45 -3.86
C GLN A 67 13.45 -11.37 -3.11
N ASN A 68 14.36 -10.49 -3.52
CA ASN A 68 15.63 -10.27 -2.83
C ASN A 68 15.45 -9.70 -1.41
N ASN A 69 14.30 -9.12 -1.10
CA ASN A 69 13.93 -8.66 0.24
C ASN A 69 13.01 -9.65 0.99
N GLY A 70 12.95 -10.89 0.56
CA GLY A 70 12.24 -11.97 1.26
C GLY A 70 10.72 -11.93 1.10
N MET A 71 10.20 -11.24 0.07
CA MET A 71 8.77 -11.19 -0.19
C MET A 71 8.33 -12.30 -1.14
N LEU A 72 7.19 -12.89 -0.85
CA LEU A 72 6.46 -13.73 -1.79
C LEU A 72 5.52 -12.85 -2.60
N LEU A 73 5.54 -13.03 -3.92
CA LEU A 73 4.68 -12.28 -4.82
C LEU A 73 3.41 -13.09 -5.12
N SER A 74 2.28 -12.43 -4.99
CA SER A 74 0.97 -12.95 -5.35
C SER A 74 0.27 -11.94 -6.26
N THR A 75 -0.32 -12.43 -7.34
CA THR A 75 -1.12 -11.61 -8.25
C THR A 75 -2.52 -12.15 -8.34
N THR A 76 -3.47 -11.27 -8.66
CA THR A 76 -4.85 -11.65 -8.92
C THR A 76 -4.91 -12.69 -10.04
N GLN A 77 -5.38 -13.91 -9.74
CA GLN A 77 -5.43 -15.01 -10.71
C GLN A 77 -6.61 -14.91 -11.66
N LYS A 78 -7.72 -14.39 -11.15
CA LYS A 78 -8.95 -14.11 -11.92
C LYS A 78 -9.40 -12.72 -11.57
N TYR A 79 -10.24 -12.13 -12.40
CA TYR A 79 -10.90 -10.88 -12.06
C TYR A 79 -11.86 -11.13 -10.88
N ASP A 80 -11.31 -11.05 -9.69
CA ASP A 80 -12.07 -11.14 -8.45
C ASP A 80 -11.97 -9.77 -7.74
N PRO A 81 -13.10 -9.04 -7.65
CA PRO A 81 -13.12 -7.73 -7.00
C PRO A 81 -12.69 -7.77 -5.53
N TYR A 82 -12.79 -8.91 -4.87
CA TYR A 82 -12.44 -9.03 -3.44
C TYR A 82 -10.94 -9.15 -3.19
N GLU A 83 -10.15 -9.60 -4.16
CA GLU A 83 -8.71 -9.79 -3.98
C GLU A 83 -7.95 -8.48 -3.76
N ASN A 84 -8.45 -7.34 -4.26
CA ASN A 84 -7.86 -6.02 -4.11
C ASN A 84 -8.70 -5.02 -3.31
N ALA A 85 -9.70 -5.50 -2.57
CA ALA A 85 -10.67 -4.64 -1.88
C ALA A 85 -10.01 -3.63 -0.91
N VAL A 86 -8.95 -4.02 -0.21
CA VAL A 86 -8.22 -3.12 0.70
C VAL A 86 -7.55 -2.00 -0.07
N ALA A 87 -6.82 -2.32 -1.13
CA ALA A 87 -6.14 -1.34 -1.97
C ALA A 87 -7.13 -0.37 -2.62
N GLU A 88 -8.22 -0.89 -3.17
CA GLU A 88 -9.29 -0.08 -3.77
C GLU A 88 -9.94 0.86 -2.74
N ARG A 89 -10.20 0.37 -1.53
CA ARG A 89 -10.79 1.17 -0.46
C ARG A 89 -9.86 2.31 -0.04
N VAL A 90 -8.58 2.03 0.16
CA VAL A 90 -7.59 3.05 0.57
C VAL A 90 -7.39 4.09 -0.53
N ASN A 91 -7.28 3.66 -1.78
CA ASN A 91 -7.24 4.58 -2.93
C ASN A 91 -8.49 5.47 -3.01
N GLY A 92 -9.67 4.88 -2.80
CA GLY A 92 -10.93 5.62 -2.75
C GLY A 92 -10.96 6.69 -1.65
N ILE A 93 -10.46 6.36 -0.47
CA ILE A 93 -10.38 7.30 0.65
C ILE A 93 -9.48 8.48 0.30
N LEU A 94 -8.27 8.24 -0.22
CA LEU A 94 -7.38 9.33 -0.63
C LEU A 94 -8.00 10.19 -1.72
N LYS A 95 -8.65 9.56 -2.68
CA LYS A 95 -9.27 10.24 -3.82
C LYS A 95 -10.42 11.14 -3.39
N TYR A 96 -11.34 10.64 -2.58
CA TYR A 96 -12.60 11.32 -2.26
C TYR A 96 -12.58 12.10 -0.94
N GLU A 97 -11.92 11.59 0.09
CA GLU A 97 -11.87 12.25 1.40
C GLU A 97 -10.71 13.26 1.50
N PHE A 98 -9.56 12.96 0.85
CA PHE A 98 -8.37 13.82 0.88
C PHE A 98 -8.15 14.66 -0.37
N GLY A 99 -9.08 14.65 -1.29
CA GLY A 99 -9.13 15.61 -2.39
C GLY A 99 -8.28 15.27 -3.62
N PHE A 100 -7.73 14.05 -3.73
CA PHE A 100 -6.94 13.64 -4.89
C PHE A 100 -7.75 13.41 -6.18
N ILE A 101 -9.06 13.54 -6.11
CA ILE A 101 -9.90 13.58 -7.30
C ILE A 101 -9.80 14.92 -8.06
N LYS A 102 -9.40 15.98 -7.36
CA LYS A 102 -9.30 17.33 -7.95
C LYS A 102 -7.98 17.48 -8.71
N THR A 103 -8.01 18.32 -9.73
CA THR A 103 -6.78 18.73 -10.43
C THR A 103 -5.90 19.54 -9.47
N LEU A 104 -4.64 19.11 -9.32
CA LEU A 104 -3.66 19.79 -8.50
C LEU A 104 -2.77 20.70 -9.36
N PRO A 105 -2.26 21.81 -8.81
CA PRO A 105 -1.48 22.79 -9.58
C PRO A 105 -0.21 22.21 -10.20
N ASN A 106 0.51 21.34 -9.47
CA ASN A 106 1.75 20.72 -9.93
C ASN A 106 2.10 19.50 -9.07
N LEU A 107 3.13 18.76 -9.50
CA LEU A 107 3.60 17.56 -8.81
C LEU A 107 4.15 17.85 -7.41
N GLY A 108 4.81 18.99 -7.22
CA GLY A 108 5.34 19.39 -5.90
C GLY A 108 4.24 19.57 -4.86
N VAL A 109 3.14 20.21 -5.24
CA VAL A 109 1.94 20.34 -4.39
C VAL A 109 1.33 18.99 -4.13
N ALA A 110 1.21 18.12 -5.14
CA ALA A 110 0.67 16.78 -4.99
C ALA A 110 1.51 15.93 -4.00
N LYS A 111 2.82 16.01 -4.07
CA LYS A 111 3.73 15.30 -3.13
C LYS A 111 3.55 15.78 -1.68
N LYS A 112 3.46 17.07 -1.45
CA LYS A 112 3.20 17.64 -0.12
C LYS A 112 1.84 17.23 0.42
N MET A 113 0.81 17.34 -0.40
CA MET A 113 -0.55 16.91 -0.05
C MET A 113 -0.59 15.43 0.31
N LEU A 114 0.05 14.58 -0.48
CA LEU A 114 0.08 13.15 -0.25
C LEU A 114 0.76 12.81 1.08
N LYS A 115 1.87 13.42 1.39
CA LYS A 115 2.57 13.23 2.67
C LYS A 115 1.67 13.58 3.86
N GLN A 116 0.98 14.71 3.80
CA GLN A 116 0.05 15.14 4.84
C GLN A 116 -1.17 14.21 4.93
N ALA A 117 -1.75 13.85 3.79
CA ALA A 117 -2.90 12.95 3.73
C ALA A 117 -2.59 11.58 4.31
N VAL A 118 -1.44 11.00 3.97
CA VAL A 118 -1.00 9.70 4.52
C VAL A 118 -0.81 9.79 6.04
N ASN A 119 -0.21 10.86 6.53
CA ASN A 119 -0.04 11.07 7.97
C ASN A 119 -1.38 11.14 8.70
N ILE A 120 -2.33 11.93 8.20
CA ILE A 120 -3.67 12.05 8.77
C ILE A 120 -4.43 10.73 8.67
N TYR A 121 -4.37 10.08 7.51
CA TYR A 121 -5.00 8.78 7.29
C TYR A 121 -4.51 7.74 8.29
N ASN A 122 -3.21 7.59 8.43
CA ASN A 122 -2.63 6.58 9.32
C ASN A 122 -2.88 6.88 10.81
N ASN A 123 -2.80 8.13 11.24
CA ASN A 123 -2.78 8.48 12.66
C ASN A 123 -4.11 9.01 13.20
N ASN A 124 -4.99 9.51 12.35
CA ASN A 124 -6.22 10.18 12.80
C ASN A 124 -7.50 9.59 12.22
N ARG A 125 -7.45 8.98 11.03
CA ARG A 125 -8.64 8.43 10.42
C ARG A 125 -9.03 7.10 11.06
N ARG A 126 -10.22 7.06 11.65
CA ARG A 126 -10.77 5.83 12.23
C ARG A 126 -11.47 4.99 11.16
N HIS A 127 -11.41 3.68 11.31
CA HIS A 127 -12.08 2.73 10.43
C HIS A 127 -13.09 1.89 11.21
N TYR A 128 -14.30 1.79 10.68
CA TYR A 128 -15.34 0.93 11.24
C TYR A 128 -14.86 -0.52 11.35
N SER A 129 -14.23 -1.04 10.30
CA SER A 129 -13.70 -2.41 10.25
C SER A 129 -12.49 -2.65 11.17
N LEU A 130 -11.96 -1.63 11.82
CA LEU A 130 -10.91 -1.70 12.83
C LEU A 130 -11.46 -1.35 14.24
N ASP A 131 -12.73 -1.59 14.50
CA ASP A 131 -13.41 -1.21 15.73
C ASP A 131 -13.23 0.27 16.07
N MET A 132 -13.34 1.14 15.07
CA MET A 132 -13.14 2.58 15.18
C MET A 132 -11.72 2.99 15.63
N LYS A 133 -10.73 2.14 15.43
CA LYS A 133 -9.32 2.46 15.64
C LYS A 133 -8.69 3.04 14.37
N THR A 134 -7.56 3.72 14.54
CA THR A 134 -6.76 4.20 13.41
C THR A 134 -5.89 3.09 12.83
N PRO A 135 -5.46 3.21 11.55
CA PRO A 135 -4.51 2.27 10.97
C PRO A 135 -3.22 2.13 11.78
N GLU A 136 -2.67 3.25 12.27
CA GLU A 136 -1.46 3.22 13.09
C GLU A 136 -1.65 2.45 14.39
N PHE A 137 -2.75 2.68 15.10
CA PHE A 137 -3.07 1.95 16.31
C PHE A 137 -3.21 0.44 16.03
N ALA A 138 -3.97 0.07 15.01
CA ALA A 138 -4.16 -1.34 14.64
C ALA A 138 -2.84 -1.99 14.23
N HIS A 139 -1.97 -1.26 13.53
CA HIS A 139 -0.68 -1.78 13.10
C HIS A 139 0.28 -2.06 14.26
N ARG A 140 0.34 -1.17 15.25
CA ARG A 140 1.20 -1.34 16.44
C ARG A 140 0.67 -2.36 17.42
N ASN A 141 -0.63 -2.60 17.46
CA ASN A 141 -1.29 -3.47 18.41
C ASN A 141 -1.78 -4.78 17.76
N GLN A 142 -1.11 -5.24 16.71
CA GLN A 142 -1.35 -6.55 16.13
C GLN A 142 -1.08 -7.63 17.17
N GLN A 143 -2.13 -8.33 17.59
CA GLN A 143 -1.95 -9.58 18.32
C GLN A 143 -1.61 -10.65 17.29
N HIS A 144 -0.40 -11.18 17.39
CA HIS A 144 0.16 -12.14 16.42
C HIS A 144 -0.46 -13.53 16.61
N GLU A 145 -1.68 -13.70 16.19
CA GLU A 145 -2.18 -15.03 15.86
C GLU A 145 -1.83 -15.30 14.39
N TYR A 146 -0.57 -15.67 14.15
CA TYR A 146 -0.22 -16.25 12.86
C TYR A 146 -0.90 -17.61 12.74
N LYS A 147 -1.97 -17.66 11.98
CA LYS A 147 -2.33 -18.90 11.31
C LYS A 147 -1.24 -19.15 10.28
N SER A 148 -0.34 -20.07 10.59
CA SER A 148 0.56 -20.62 9.59
C SER A 148 -0.31 -21.25 8.51
N TYR A 149 -0.48 -20.56 7.39
CA TYR A 149 -0.97 -21.21 6.20
C TYR A 149 0.14 -22.11 5.73
N SER A 150 0.09 -23.39 6.11
CA SER A 150 0.88 -24.40 5.47
C SER A 150 0.43 -24.45 4.02
N LEU A 151 1.30 -24.04 3.13
CA LEU A 151 1.16 -24.28 1.71
C LEU A 151 1.26 -25.80 1.51
N ASN A 152 0.11 -26.48 1.44
CA ASN A 152 0.01 -27.81 0.92
C ASN A 152 0.01 -27.76 -0.61
#